data_60b8c7cf55e42b781a81a1ac19b156cc
#
_entry.id   60b8c7cf55e42b781a81a1ac19b156cc
#
_cell.length_a   1.000
_cell.length_b   1.000
_cell.length_c   1.000
_cell.angle_alpha   90.00
_cell.angle_beta   90.00
_cell.angle_gamma   90.00
#
_symmetry.space_group_name_H-M   'P 1'
#
loop_
_entity.id
_entity.type
_entity.pdbx_description
1 polymer ?
#
loop_
_entity_poly.entity_id
_entity_poly.type
_entity_poly.pdbx_seq_one_letter_code
_entity_poly.pdbx_strand_id
1 'polypeptide(L)'
;MRFILTAGGTGGHIYPALSVLDEIKKDMGNEYLYIGTKNRMENDLIPSMGIPYRGIDIYGLSKTNMIRNIKNVGCIIKSYDECLKIVDEFKPDAVIAFGGYVTLPVCLAAKKRGVKVFLHEQNMLPGKTNIYLSKFSDAVFTSFKDGSRKLKCKNIIYTGNPVAQRAIECKKFNKTELGFDKNKKLIIIVMGSLGSTSVNEKLLDFLRTYEREDTEILFITGKKSYSELNNNLIVPKSTKIVPFFDNLPSLFKSADLVISRAGASTIAEIMATRIPSILIPSPYVANNHQYYNALDLVDKNMSLLIEEKDLDKKTLVDAIDEMFSEKTFKEVKKNLSEVKDISSSTMILDEIKKITKEKNEKKGKKKI
;
A
#
# COMPACT_ATOMS: atom_id res chain seq x y z
N MET A 1 11.52 -22.08 -7.82
CA MET A 1 12.47 -21.07 -7.29
C MET A 1 12.20 -20.83 -5.80
N ARG A 2 13.20 -20.32 -5.07
CA ARG A 2 13.11 -20.02 -3.63
C ARG A 2 13.15 -18.51 -3.41
N PHE A 3 12.10 -17.96 -2.82
CA PHE A 3 11.93 -16.51 -2.65
C PHE A 3 11.94 -16.12 -1.17
N ILE A 4 12.68 -15.08 -0.83
CA ILE A 4 12.45 -14.35 0.42
C ILE A 4 11.71 -13.06 0.08
N LEU A 5 10.56 -12.84 0.73
CA LEU A 5 9.87 -11.56 0.71
C LEU A 5 10.14 -10.84 2.03
N THR A 6 10.33 -9.53 1.97
CA THR A 6 10.54 -8.73 3.17
C THR A 6 9.84 -7.39 3.09
N ALA A 7 9.01 -7.12 4.08
CA ALA A 7 8.33 -5.87 4.27
C ALA A 7 7.90 -5.72 5.73
N GLY A 8 7.72 -4.50 6.20
CA GLY A 8 7.22 -4.30 7.55
C GLY A 8 6.81 -2.88 7.88
N GLY A 9 6.19 -2.77 9.03
CA GLY A 9 5.82 -1.51 9.67
C GLY A 9 4.41 -1.00 9.31
N THR A 10 3.97 -1.11 8.08
CA THR A 10 2.64 -0.63 7.64
C THR A 10 2.03 -1.51 6.56
N GLY A 11 0.69 -1.49 6.45
CA GLY A 11 -0.04 -2.20 5.39
C GLY A 11 0.40 -1.80 3.98
N GLY A 12 0.84 -0.54 3.79
CA GLY A 12 1.32 -0.04 2.49
C GLY A 12 2.55 -0.77 1.95
N HIS A 13 3.35 -1.44 2.81
CA HIS A 13 4.45 -2.30 2.40
C HIS A 13 4.05 -3.79 2.36
N ILE A 14 3.21 -4.20 3.31
CA ILE A 14 2.86 -5.61 3.52
C ILE A 14 1.91 -6.12 2.42
N TYR A 15 0.84 -5.39 2.10
CA TYR A 15 -0.14 -5.83 1.11
C TYR A 15 0.44 -5.97 -0.31
N PRO A 16 1.31 -5.07 -0.81
CA PRO A 16 2.03 -5.30 -2.06
C PRO A 16 2.89 -6.57 -2.04
N ALA A 17 3.55 -6.86 -0.91
CA ALA A 17 4.32 -8.11 -0.76
C ALA A 17 3.43 -9.35 -0.81
N LEU A 18 2.27 -9.30 -0.16
CA LEU A 18 1.27 -10.37 -0.19
C LEU A 18 0.70 -10.57 -1.59
N SER A 19 0.48 -9.50 -2.36
CA SER A 19 -0.02 -9.61 -3.74
C SER A 19 0.99 -10.29 -4.67
N VAL A 20 2.29 -10.03 -4.51
CA VAL A 20 3.35 -10.75 -5.25
C VAL A 20 3.51 -12.19 -4.74
N LEU A 21 3.32 -12.42 -3.44
CA LEU A 21 3.34 -13.78 -2.89
C LEU A 21 2.20 -14.64 -3.43
N ASP A 22 1.00 -14.08 -3.61
CA ASP A 22 -0.12 -14.80 -4.24
C ASP A 22 0.25 -15.26 -5.66
N GLU A 23 0.97 -14.45 -6.43
CA GLU A 23 1.46 -14.83 -7.75
C GLU A 23 2.54 -15.93 -7.69
N ILE A 24 3.45 -15.83 -6.71
CA ILE A 24 4.49 -16.86 -6.46
C ILE A 24 3.85 -18.23 -6.15
N LYS A 25 2.76 -18.23 -5.36
CA LYS A 25 2.04 -19.44 -4.95
C LYS A 25 1.32 -20.16 -6.08
N LYS A 26 1.05 -19.50 -7.21
CA LYS A 26 0.42 -20.16 -8.37
C LYS A 26 1.28 -21.28 -8.96
N ASP A 27 2.60 -21.22 -8.78
CA ASP A 27 3.54 -22.27 -9.18
C ASP A 27 3.95 -23.08 -7.94
N MET A 28 3.44 -24.31 -7.83
CA MET A 28 3.68 -25.23 -6.69
C MET A 28 5.15 -25.63 -6.54
N GLY A 29 5.99 -25.41 -7.55
CA GLY A 29 7.44 -25.63 -7.46
C GLY A 29 8.19 -24.48 -6.79
N ASN A 30 7.52 -23.41 -6.38
CA ASN A 30 8.14 -22.31 -5.69
C ASN A 30 8.07 -22.51 -4.17
N GLU A 31 9.20 -22.20 -3.50
CA GLU A 31 9.28 -22.07 -2.05
C GLU A 31 9.40 -20.62 -1.65
N TYR A 32 8.85 -20.24 -0.52
CA TYR A 32 8.87 -18.87 -0.05
C TYR A 32 9.00 -18.76 1.47
N LEU A 33 9.63 -17.66 1.90
CA LEU A 33 9.78 -17.29 3.29
C LEU A 33 9.54 -15.78 3.42
N TYR A 34 8.75 -15.37 4.40
CA TYR A 34 8.58 -13.96 4.71
C TYR A 34 9.45 -13.57 5.91
N ILE A 35 10.23 -12.49 5.77
CA ILE A 35 11.02 -11.90 6.86
C ILE A 35 10.43 -10.53 7.20
N GLY A 36 9.99 -10.38 8.45
CA GLY A 36 9.43 -9.15 9.00
C GLY A 36 10.01 -8.82 10.37
N THR A 37 9.39 -7.90 11.11
CA THR A 37 9.80 -7.53 12.46
C THR A 37 9.07 -8.39 13.51
N LYS A 38 9.62 -8.55 14.71
CA LYS A 38 8.98 -9.29 15.82
C LYS A 38 7.86 -8.52 16.52
N ASN A 39 7.71 -7.21 16.27
CA ASN A 39 6.89 -6.33 17.11
C ASN A 39 5.98 -5.35 16.32
N ARG A 40 5.67 -5.68 15.07
CA ARG A 40 4.76 -4.91 14.21
C ARG A 40 3.66 -5.83 13.68
N MET A 41 2.70 -5.23 12.98
CA MET A 41 1.51 -5.93 12.49
C MET A 41 1.81 -7.19 11.66
N GLU A 42 2.91 -7.22 10.94
CA GLU A 42 3.30 -8.38 10.13
C GLU A 42 3.61 -9.62 10.95
N ASN A 43 4.02 -9.45 12.22
CA ASN A 43 4.33 -10.56 13.12
C ASN A 43 3.11 -11.45 13.42
N ASP A 44 1.94 -10.84 13.48
CA ASP A 44 0.70 -11.57 13.74
C ASP A 44 -0.03 -11.89 12.43
N LEU A 45 -0.06 -10.94 11.50
CA LEU A 45 -0.78 -11.05 10.24
C LEU A 45 -0.23 -12.16 9.32
N ILE A 46 1.09 -12.22 9.14
CA ILE A 46 1.68 -13.15 8.16
C ILE A 46 1.55 -14.60 8.62
N PRO A 47 1.86 -14.95 9.89
CA PRO A 47 1.64 -16.31 10.40
C PRO A 47 0.16 -16.72 10.40
N SER A 48 -0.78 -15.79 10.71
CA SER A 48 -2.22 -16.10 10.70
C SER A 48 -2.75 -16.51 9.32
N MET A 49 -2.02 -16.16 8.25
CA MET A 49 -2.30 -16.56 6.87
C MET A 49 -1.60 -17.88 6.47
N GLY A 50 -0.96 -18.59 7.40
CA GLY A 50 -0.22 -19.82 7.14
C GLY A 50 1.06 -19.62 6.31
N ILE A 51 1.61 -18.41 6.26
CA ILE A 51 2.83 -18.09 5.51
C ILE A 51 4.06 -18.34 6.43
N PRO A 52 5.08 -19.09 5.97
CA PRO A 52 6.33 -19.24 6.69
C PRO A 52 6.96 -17.88 7.01
N TYR A 53 7.23 -17.64 8.29
CA TYR A 53 7.66 -16.35 8.82
C TYR A 53 8.91 -16.43 9.68
N ARG A 54 9.79 -15.45 9.54
CA ARG A 54 10.92 -15.20 10.46
C ARG A 54 10.88 -13.72 10.88
N GLY A 55 10.68 -13.48 12.18
CA GLY A 55 10.73 -12.15 12.76
C GLY A 55 12.15 -11.79 13.21
N ILE A 56 12.64 -10.60 12.87
CA ILE A 56 13.92 -10.06 13.35
C ILE A 56 13.71 -8.83 14.23
N ASP A 57 14.65 -8.57 15.14
CA ASP A 57 14.61 -7.43 16.04
C ASP A 57 15.23 -6.20 15.40
N ILE A 58 14.43 -5.34 14.80
CA ILE A 58 14.90 -4.09 14.19
C ILE A 58 13.96 -2.94 14.48
N TYR A 59 14.53 -1.76 14.70
CA TYR A 59 13.78 -0.54 15.01
C TYR A 59 14.19 0.59 14.07
N GLY A 60 13.23 1.45 13.75
CA GLY A 60 13.48 2.65 12.98
C GLY A 60 14.36 3.65 13.74
N LEU A 61 15.19 4.39 13.02
CA LEU A 61 15.97 5.47 13.60
C LEU A 61 15.03 6.63 14.03
N SER A 62 15.20 7.11 15.25
CA SER A 62 14.47 8.25 15.78
C SER A 62 15.08 9.56 15.28
N LYS A 63 14.24 10.53 14.91
CA LYS A 63 14.70 11.89 14.56
C LYS A 63 15.13 12.71 15.78
N THR A 64 14.65 12.35 16.98
CA THR A 64 14.77 13.17 18.19
C THR A 64 15.58 12.51 19.29
N ASN A 65 15.82 11.20 19.25
CA ASN A 65 16.49 10.48 20.33
C ASN A 65 17.77 9.77 19.84
N MET A 66 18.92 10.42 19.99
CA MET A 66 20.23 9.90 19.56
C MET A 66 20.68 8.66 20.37
N ILE A 67 20.38 8.62 21.68
CA ILE A 67 20.75 7.47 22.54
C ILE A 67 20.03 6.20 22.05
N ARG A 68 18.74 6.33 21.70
CA ARG A 68 17.95 5.25 21.09
C ARG A 68 18.56 4.79 19.76
N ASN A 69 19.12 5.73 18.98
CA ASN A 69 19.74 5.40 17.70
C ASN A 69 21.03 4.57 17.85
N ILE A 70 21.82 4.80 18.89
CA ILE A 70 23.02 4.00 19.19
C ILE A 70 22.62 2.54 19.48
N LYS A 71 21.58 2.33 20.31
CA LYS A 71 21.03 0.98 20.57
C LYS A 71 20.48 0.35 19.27
N ASN A 72 19.83 1.14 18.42
CA ASN A 72 19.29 0.66 17.14
C ASN A 72 20.38 0.23 16.15
N VAL A 73 21.56 0.86 16.17
CA VAL A 73 22.71 0.42 15.35
C VAL A 73 23.17 -0.97 15.77
N GLY A 74 23.28 -1.25 17.07
CA GLY A 74 23.58 -2.59 17.59
C GLY A 74 22.53 -3.63 17.16
N CYS A 75 21.25 -3.27 17.18
CA CYS A 75 20.17 -4.11 16.66
C CYS A 75 20.32 -4.39 15.16
N ILE A 76 20.73 -3.39 14.35
CA ILE A 76 20.93 -3.57 12.90
C ILE A 76 22.02 -4.59 12.63
N ILE A 77 23.16 -4.55 13.36
CA ILE A 77 24.27 -5.51 13.21
C ILE A 77 23.79 -6.91 13.58
N LYS A 78 23.14 -7.06 14.74
CA LYS A 78 22.61 -8.34 15.20
C LYS A 78 21.58 -8.92 14.21
N SER A 79 20.67 -8.09 13.73
CA SER A 79 19.68 -8.49 12.71
C SER A 79 20.34 -8.87 11.39
N TYR A 80 21.42 -8.20 10.99
CA TYR A 80 22.19 -8.58 9.81
C TYR A 80 22.81 -9.97 9.93
N ASP A 81 23.43 -10.30 11.08
CA ASP A 81 24.00 -11.62 11.34
C ASP A 81 22.91 -12.73 11.40
N GLU A 82 21.74 -12.41 11.97
CA GLU A 82 20.57 -13.29 11.94
C GLU A 82 20.09 -13.53 10.50
N CYS A 83 20.01 -12.48 9.68
CA CYS A 83 19.65 -12.58 8.28
C CYS A 83 20.67 -13.38 7.45
N LEU A 84 21.97 -13.29 7.74
CA LEU A 84 22.98 -14.15 7.10
C LEU A 84 22.70 -15.62 7.32
N LYS A 85 22.39 -16.02 8.58
CA LYS A 85 22.03 -17.40 8.92
C LYS A 85 20.76 -17.85 8.18
N ILE A 86 19.70 -17.00 8.16
CA ILE A 86 18.45 -17.31 7.46
C ILE A 86 18.70 -17.50 5.97
N VAL A 87 19.51 -16.65 5.34
CA VAL A 87 19.86 -16.75 3.90
C VAL A 87 20.68 -18.02 3.64
N ASP A 88 21.62 -18.40 4.53
CA ASP A 88 22.42 -19.61 4.40
C ASP A 88 21.58 -20.89 4.56
N GLU A 89 20.60 -20.89 5.47
CA GLU A 89 19.66 -22.00 5.70
C GLU A 89 18.66 -22.14 4.55
N PHE A 90 17.98 -21.04 4.20
CA PHE A 90 16.91 -21.05 3.20
C PHE A 90 17.43 -21.09 1.76
N LYS A 91 18.65 -20.60 1.46
CA LYS A 91 19.31 -20.56 0.14
C LYS A 91 18.38 -19.98 -0.97
N PRO A 92 17.92 -18.74 -0.82
CA PRO A 92 17.00 -18.16 -1.78
C PRO A 92 17.68 -17.89 -3.14
N ASP A 93 16.91 -17.98 -4.22
CA ASP A 93 17.29 -17.51 -5.57
C ASP A 93 17.15 -15.98 -5.67
N ALA A 94 16.14 -15.43 -4.99
CA ALA A 94 15.81 -14.01 -5.02
C ALA A 94 15.26 -13.51 -3.69
N VAL A 95 15.59 -12.25 -3.36
CA VAL A 95 14.99 -11.48 -2.27
C VAL A 95 14.21 -10.32 -2.87
N ILE A 96 12.94 -10.16 -2.45
CA ILE A 96 12.05 -9.09 -2.89
C ILE A 96 11.68 -8.23 -1.68
N ALA A 97 12.08 -6.97 -1.70
CA ALA A 97 11.88 -6.04 -0.58
C ALA A 97 10.88 -4.95 -0.97
N PHE A 98 9.88 -4.75 -0.11
CA PHE A 98 8.79 -3.79 -0.33
C PHE A 98 8.87 -2.55 0.56
N GLY A 99 9.88 -2.46 1.41
CA GLY A 99 10.10 -1.30 2.27
C GLY A 99 9.93 -1.59 3.77
N GLY A 100 10.19 -0.56 4.56
CA GLY A 100 10.36 -0.65 6.00
C GLY A 100 11.82 -0.90 6.39
N TYR A 101 12.13 -0.66 7.67
CA TYR A 101 13.51 -0.80 8.16
C TYR A 101 14.03 -2.25 8.11
N VAL A 102 13.10 -3.20 8.19
CA VAL A 102 13.40 -4.64 8.15
C VAL A 102 14.09 -5.07 6.85
N THR A 103 13.82 -4.39 5.75
CA THR A 103 14.38 -4.74 4.44
C THR A 103 15.90 -4.51 4.36
N LEU A 104 16.44 -3.59 5.18
CA LEU A 104 17.86 -3.24 5.15
C LEU A 104 18.78 -4.44 5.46
N PRO A 105 18.72 -5.08 6.65
CA PRO A 105 19.61 -6.20 6.95
C PRO A 105 19.36 -7.41 6.04
N VAL A 106 18.11 -7.66 5.63
CA VAL A 106 17.78 -8.77 4.74
C VAL A 106 18.43 -8.61 3.37
N CYS A 107 18.28 -7.43 2.74
CA CYS A 107 18.89 -7.15 1.44
C CYS A 107 20.42 -7.14 1.49
N LEU A 108 21.03 -6.62 2.57
CA LEU A 108 22.48 -6.62 2.75
C LEU A 108 23.02 -8.04 2.91
N ALA A 109 22.34 -8.89 3.69
CA ALA A 109 22.73 -10.31 3.87
C ALA A 109 22.61 -11.08 2.54
N ALA A 110 21.52 -10.90 1.82
CA ALA A 110 21.31 -11.48 0.49
C ALA A 110 22.42 -11.07 -0.49
N LYS A 111 22.73 -9.78 -0.54
CA LYS A 111 23.82 -9.26 -1.40
C LYS A 111 25.18 -9.81 -1.04
N LYS A 112 25.50 -9.95 0.26
CA LYS A 112 26.75 -10.57 0.75
C LYS A 112 26.89 -12.02 0.28
N ARG A 113 25.78 -12.76 0.18
CA ARG A 113 25.74 -14.15 -0.31
C ARG A 113 25.58 -14.24 -1.84
N GLY A 114 25.59 -13.11 -2.54
CA GLY A 114 25.46 -13.09 -4.00
C GLY A 114 24.06 -13.44 -4.50
N VAL A 115 23.04 -13.41 -3.63
CA VAL A 115 21.63 -13.57 -3.99
C VAL A 115 21.14 -12.32 -4.70
N LYS A 116 20.22 -12.49 -5.65
CA LYS A 116 19.56 -11.39 -6.36
C LYS A 116 18.65 -10.59 -5.45
N VAL A 117 18.74 -9.26 -5.51
CA VAL A 117 17.94 -8.34 -4.69
C VAL A 117 17.08 -7.46 -5.59
N PHE A 118 15.78 -7.50 -5.34
CA PHE A 118 14.76 -6.74 -6.02
C PHE A 118 14.02 -5.84 -5.03
N LEU A 119 13.72 -4.61 -5.43
CA LEU A 119 12.95 -3.68 -4.61
C LEU A 119 11.66 -3.34 -5.32
N HIS A 120 10.62 -3.08 -4.55
CA HIS A 120 9.41 -2.41 -5.00
C HIS A 120 9.21 -1.11 -4.23
N GLU A 121 9.05 0.01 -4.93
CA GLU A 121 8.73 1.31 -4.34
C GLU A 121 7.29 1.68 -4.66
N GLN A 122 6.50 1.87 -3.61
CA GLN A 122 5.07 2.13 -3.74
C GLN A 122 4.74 3.61 -3.93
N ASN A 123 5.56 4.51 -3.39
CA ASN A 123 5.26 5.94 -3.33
C ASN A 123 5.91 6.72 -4.47
N MET A 124 5.31 7.86 -4.81
CA MET A 124 5.89 8.84 -5.72
C MET A 124 7.25 9.36 -5.23
N LEU A 125 7.38 9.58 -3.93
CA LEU A 125 8.66 9.89 -3.29
C LEU A 125 9.23 8.65 -2.59
N PRO A 126 10.36 8.10 -3.09
CA PRO A 126 10.95 6.90 -2.54
C PRO A 126 11.37 7.04 -1.08
N GLY A 127 11.18 5.96 -0.32
CA GLY A 127 11.64 5.85 1.05
C GLY A 127 13.17 5.82 1.16
N LYS A 128 13.73 6.38 2.25
CA LYS A 128 15.19 6.45 2.46
C LYS A 128 15.89 5.10 2.36
N THR A 129 15.26 4.05 2.89
CA THR A 129 15.80 2.67 2.82
C THR A 129 15.86 2.20 1.37
N ASN A 130 14.79 2.39 0.58
CA ASN A 130 14.76 2.00 -0.83
C ASN A 130 15.77 2.81 -1.66
N ILE A 131 15.95 4.12 -1.40
CA ILE A 131 17.00 4.94 -2.04
C ILE A 131 18.38 4.36 -1.76
N TYR A 132 18.67 3.97 -0.52
CA TYR A 132 19.95 3.38 -0.16
C TYR A 132 20.16 2.01 -0.83
N LEU A 133 19.19 1.12 -0.70
CA LEU A 133 19.24 -0.24 -1.25
C LEU A 133 19.25 -0.26 -2.79
N SER A 134 18.67 0.73 -3.46
CA SER A 134 18.64 0.80 -4.92
C SER A 134 20.04 0.87 -5.57
N LYS A 135 21.06 1.31 -4.82
CA LYS A 135 22.46 1.41 -5.31
C LYS A 135 23.06 0.06 -5.72
N PHE A 136 22.57 -1.04 -5.13
CA PHE A 136 23.11 -2.38 -5.35
C PHE A 136 22.05 -3.44 -5.64
N SER A 137 20.80 -3.02 -5.81
CA SER A 137 19.72 -3.89 -6.26
C SER A 137 19.88 -4.28 -7.73
N ASP A 138 19.39 -5.45 -8.09
CA ASP A 138 19.43 -5.97 -9.45
C ASP A 138 18.33 -5.36 -10.32
N ALA A 139 17.16 -5.04 -9.73
CA ALA A 139 16.15 -4.15 -10.29
C ALA A 139 15.33 -3.47 -9.19
N VAL A 140 14.69 -2.35 -9.56
CA VAL A 140 13.68 -1.66 -8.75
C VAL A 140 12.40 -1.52 -9.55
N PHE A 141 11.31 -2.01 -9.00
CA PHE A 141 9.96 -1.86 -9.53
C PHE A 141 9.29 -0.64 -8.90
N THR A 142 8.53 0.12 -9.67
CA THR A 142 7.90 1.35 -9.17
C THR A 142 6.40 1.37 -9.44
N SER A 143 5.62 1.90 -8.48
CA SER A 143 4.18 2.12 -8.65
C SER A 143 3.85 3.37 -9.47
N PHE A 144 4.74 4.35 -9.49
CA PHE A 144 4.59 5.60 -10.23
C PHE A 144 5.71 5.73 -11.27
N LYS A 145 5.37 6.23 -12.47
CA LYS A 145 6.36 6.44 -13.54
C LYS A 145 7.46 7.43 -13.12
N ASP A 146 7.08 8.51 -12.45
CA ASP A 146 7.99 9.54 -11.97
C ASP A 146 8.61 9.25 -10.60
N GLY A 147 8.23 8.16 -9.94
CA GLY A 147 8.75 7.75 -8.64
C GLY A 147 10.23 7.31 -8.65
N SER A 148 10.86 7.29 -9.81
CA SER A 148 12.23 6.82 -10.03
C SER A 148 13.32 7.84 -9.75
N ARG A 149 13.03 9.15 -9.68
CA ARG A 149 14.02 10.26 -9.72
C ARG A 149 15.15 10.20 -8.70
N LYS A 150 14.93 9.58 -7.54
CA LYS A 150 15.95 9.46 -6.47
C LYS A 150 16.57 8.07 -6.37
N LEU A 151 16.10 7.12 -7.15
CA LEU A 151 16.62 5.77 -7.17
C LEU A 151 17.89 5.67 -8.00
N LYS A 152 18.83 4.81 -7.58
CA LYS A 152 20.18 4.70 -8.19
C LYS A 152 20.42 3.36 -8.86
N CYS A 153 19.39 2.54 -9.05
CA CYS A 153 19.45 1.28 -9.77
C CYS A 153 19.56 1.53 -11.29
N LYS A 154 20.28 0.66 -12.01
CA LYS A 154 20.34 0.70 -13.47
C LYS A 154 19.05 0.22 -14.13
N ASN A 155 18.39 -0.77 -13.50
CA ASN A 155 17.15 -1.37 -13.98
C ASN A 155 15.99 -0.86 -13.12
N ILE A 156 15.34 0.20 -13.54
CA ILE A 156 14.12 0.70 -12.92
C ILE A 156 12.97 0.44 -13.87
N ILE A 157 11.96 -0.28 -13.39
CA ILE A 157 10.85 -0.77 -14.20
C ILE A 157 9.55 -0.30 -13.58
N TYR A 158 8.74 0.43 -14.35
CA TYR A 158 7.39 0.77 -13.96
C TYR A 158 6.50 -0.46 -14.10
N THR A 159 5.97 -0.93 -13.00
CA THR A 159 5.07 -2.11 -12.95
C THR A 159 3.70 -1.78 -12.40
N GLY A 160 3.48 -0.58 -11.89
CA GLY A 160 2.33 -0.29 -11.05
C GLY A 160 2.47 -0.91 -9.66
N ASN A 161 1.43 -0.79 -8.86
CA ASN A 161 1.39 -1.35 -7.51
C ASN A 161 0.73 -2.75 -7.54
N PRO A 162 1.35 -3.77 -6.94
CA PRO A 162 0.82 -5.14 -6.94
C PRO A 162 -0.61 -5.30 -6.42
N VAL A 163 -1.06 -4.45 -5.50
CA VAL A 163 -2.43 -4.50 -4.96
C VAL A 163 -3.50 -4.21 -6.04
N ALA A 164 -3.15 -3.47 -7.10
CA ALA A 164 -4.06 -3.17 -8.20
C ALA A 164 -4.56 -4.43 -8.90
N GLN A 165 -3.71 -5.44 -9.09
CA GLN A 165 -4.10 -6.71 -9.71
C GLN A 165 -5.21 -7.41 -8.92
N ARG A 166 -5.09 -7.48 -7.59
CA ARG A 166 -6.15 -8.03 -6.72
C ARG A 166 -7.44 -7.21 -6.81
N ALA A 167 -7.32 -5.89 -6.91
CA ALA A 167 -8.47 -5.00 -7.05
C ALA A 167 -9.19 -5.19 -8.40
N ILE A 168 -8.45 -5.44 -9.50
CA ILE A 168 -9.02 -5.76 -10.81
C ILE A 168 -9.78 -7.08 -10.75
N GLU A 169 -9.18 -8.12 -10.16
CA GLU A 169 -9.69 -9.50 -10.15
C GLU A 169 -10.85 -9.70 -9.16
N CYS A 170 -10.99 -8.87 -8.12
CA CYS A 170 -12.03 -9.05 -7.11
C CYS A 170 -13.44 -8.81 -7.69
N LYS A 171 -14.43 -9.56 -7.16
CA LYS A 171 -15.83 -9.37 -7.51
C LYS A 171 -16.39 -8.10 -6.85
N LYS A 172 -17.34 -7.46 -7.52
CA LYS A 172 -18.11 -6.35 -6.96
C LYS A 172 -18.92 -6.82 -5.75
N PHE A 173 -18.82 -6.11 -4.63
CA PHE A 173 -19.64 -6.36 -3.45
C PHE A 173 -21.08 -5.85 -3.68
N ASN A 174 -22.07 -6.57 -3.18
CA ASN A 174 -23.45 -6.11 -3.25
C ASN A 174 -23.77 -5.21 -2.05
N LYS A 175 -23.88 -3.89 -2.28
CA LYS A 175 -24.13 -2.93 -1.19
C LYS A 175 -25.45 -3.16 -0.43
N THR A 176 -26.42 -3.89 -1.01
CA THR A 176 -27.67 -4.23 -0.31
C THR A 176 -27.45 -5.20 0.85
N GLU A 177 -26.36 -5.98 0.86
CA GLU A 177 -25.97 -6.83 1.99
C GLU A 177 -25.62 -6.01 3.24
N LEU A 178 -25.18 -4.77 3.06
CA LEU A 178 -25.03 -3.79 4.14
C LEU A 178 -26.33 -3.02 4.39
N GLY A 179 -27.42 -3.34 3.71
CA GLY A 179 -28.73 -2.68 3.85
C GLY A 179 -28.75 -1.26 3.24
N PHE A 180 -27.93 -0.99 2.21
CA PHE A 180 -28.03 0.21 1.39
C PHE A 180 -28.99 0.02 0.22
N ASP A 181 -29.61 1.11 -0.24
CA ASP A 181 -30.50 1.10 -1.41
C ASP A 181 -29.67 0.96 -2.70
N LYS A 182 -30.08 0.03 -3.57
CA LYS A 182 -29.40 -0.20 -4.85
C LYS A 182 -29.42 1.02 -5.78
N ASN A 183 -30.41 1.89 -5.68
CA ASN A 183 -30.65 3.03 -6.56
C ASN A 183 -30.00 4.34 -6.06
N LYS A 184 -29.58 4.38 -4.78
CA LYS A 184 -28.91 5.56 -4.22
C LYS A 184 -27.41 5.51 -4.47
N LYS A 185 -26.78 6.68 -4.57
CA LYS A 185 -25.32 6.80 -4.61
C LYS A 185 -24.72 6.37 -3.29
N LEU A 186 -23.57 5.68 -3.33
CA LEU A 186 -22.84 5.29 -2.14
C LEU A 186 -21.50 6.03 -2.07
N ILE A 187 -21.31 6.81 -1.00
CA ILE A 187 -20.03 7.41 -0.62
C ILE A 187 -19.36 6.52 0.42
N ILE A 188 -18.13 6.11 0.17
CA ILE A 188 -17.31 5.39 1.14
C ILE A 188 -16.27 6.34 1.70
N ILE A 189 -16.21 6.46 3.04
CA ILE A 189 -15.19 7.24 3.74
C ILE A 189 -14.29 6.28 4.49
N VAL A 190 -12.98 6.26 4.17
CA VAL A 190 -11.99 5.38 4.82
C VAL A 190 -10.64 6.07 4.98
N MET A 191 -10.15 6.20 6.21
CA MET A 191 -8.90 6.93 6.52
C MET A 191 -7.71 5.99 6.75
N GLY A 192 -7.66 4.89 5.97
CA GLY A 192 -6.65 3.84 6.05
C GLY A 192 -6.99 2.74 7.06
N SER A 193 -6.17 1.68 7.08
CA SER A 193 -6.43 0.46 7.89
C SER A 193 -6.44 0.69 9.40
N LEU A 194 -5.72 1.67 9.88
CA LEU A 194 -5.67 2.03 11.31
C LEU A 194 -6.66 3.15 11.67
N GLY A 195 -7.29 3.77 10.67
CA GLY A 195 -8.06 4.99 10.83
C GLY A 195 -7.17 6.23 11.06
N SER A 196 -7.79 7.38 11.26
CA SER A 196 -7.11 8.63 11.56
C SER A 196 -7.94 9.43 12.56
N THR A 197 -7.54 9.44 13.83
CA THR A 197 -8.27 10.17 14.89
C THR A 197 -8.48 11.63 14.52
N SER A 198 -7.43 12.32 14.04
CA SER A 198 -7.51 13.74 13.66
C SER A 198 -8.51 14.04 12.55
N VAL A 199 -8.62 13.16 11.55
CA VAL A 199 -9.60 13.32 10.48
C VAL A 199 -10.98 12.88 10.93
N ASN A 200 -11.08 11.78 11.68
CA ASN A 200 -12.36 11.31 12.21
C ASN A 200 -13.05 12.42 13.01
N GLU A 201 -12.33 13.15 13.86
CA GLU A 201 -12.84 14.29 14.63
C GLU A 201 -13.37 15.40 13.71
N LYS A 202 -12.64 15.76 12.65
CA LYS A 202 -13.07 16.78 11.67
C LYS A 202 -14.30 16.36 10.86
N LEU A 203 -14.52 15.06 10.71
CA LEU A 203 -15.67 14.52 9.98
C LEU A 203 -16.96 14.43 10.81
N LEU A 204 -16.89 14.58 12.15
CA LEU A 204 -18.05 14.39 13.03
C LEU A 204 -19.24 15.28 12.68
N ASP A 205 -18.99 16.57 12.43
CA ASP A 205 -20.05 17.53 12.09
C ASP A 205 -20.69 17.23 10.74
N PHE A 206 -19.86 16.86 9.75
CA PHE A 206 -20.33 16.36 8.45
C PHE A 206 -21.20 15.11 8.63
N LEU A 207 -20.73 14.08 9.33
CA LEU A 207 -21.44 12.82 9.52
C LEU A 207 -22.77 12.95 10.26
N ARG A 208 -22.87 13.92 11.20
CA ARG A 208 -24.11 14.20 11.95
C ARG A 208 -25.20 14.86 11.13
N THR A 209 -24.81 15.62 10.12
CA THR A 209 -25.70 16.59 9.48
C THR A 209 -25.82 16.45 7.96
N TYR A 210 -24.96 15.61 7.35
CA TYR A 210 -25.06 15.39 5.91
C TYR A 210 -26.16 14.37 5.60
N GLU A 211 -27.18 14.83 4.95
CA GLU A 211 -28.30 14.01 4.51
C GLU A 211 -28.78 14.47 3.12
N ARG A 212 -28.88 13.50 2.21
CA ARG A 212 -29.47 13.69 0.87
C ARG A 212 -30.32 12.50 0.53
N GLU A 213 -31.43 12.74 -0.16
CA GLU A 213 -32.37 11.69 -0.53
C GLU A 213 -31.76 10.63 -1.45
N ASP A 214 -30.84 11.03 -2.34
CA ASP A 214 -30.22 10.18 -3.35
C ASP A 214 -28.87 9.58 -2.95
N THR A 215 -28.41 9.81 -1.70
CA THR A 215 -27.03 9.47 -1.30
C THR A 215 -27.01 8.77 0.06
N GLU A 216 -26.19 7.76 0.18
CA GLU A 216 -25.90 7.01 1.40
C GLU A 216 -24.39 7.00 1.69
N ILE A 217 -24.00 6.88 2.97
CA ILE A 217 -22.61 6.93 3.40
C ILE A 217 -22.25 5.66 4.17
N LEU A 218 -21.11 5.07 3.82
CA LEU A 218 -20.42 4.09 4.65
C LEU A 218 -19.12 4.67 5.20
N PHE A 219 -19.08 4.84 6.52
CA PHE A 219 -17.87 5.32 7.20
C PHE A 219 -17.11 4.18 7.87
N ILE A 220 -15.88 3.93 7.44
CA ILE A 220 -14.96 2.93 7.97
C ILE A 220 -13.94 3.61 8.85
N THR A 221 -14.16 3.52 10.17
CA THR A 221 -13.43 4.33 11.17
C THR A 221 -12.02 3.84 11.49
N GLY A 222 -11.72 2.56 11.23
CA GLY A 222 -10.62 1.82 11.85
C GLY A 222 -11.00 1.25 13.21
N LYS A 223 -10.51 0.07 13.54
CA LYS A 223 -10.86 -0.67 14.76
C LYS A 223 -10.66 0.13 16.05
N LYS A 224 -9.62 0.97 16.10
CA LYS A 224 -9.27 1.75 17.30
C LYS A 224 -10.30 2.85 17.63
N SER A 225 -10.81 3.53 16.62
CA SER A 225 -11.75 4.66 16.83
C SER A 225 -13.22 4.23 16.87
N TYR A 226 -13.53 2.98 16.48
CA TYR A 226 -14.90 2.54 16.29
C TYR A 226 -15.73 2.59 17.59
N SER A 227 -15.22 2.03 18.67
CA SER A 227 -15.98 1.96 19.94
C SER A 227 -16.35 3.34 20.48
N GLU A 228 -15.42 4.28 20.40
CA GLU A 228 -15.63 5.66 20.85
C GLU A 228 -16.65 6.39 19.96
N LEU A 229 -16.51 6.28 18.65
CA LEU A 229 -17.37 6.96 17.69
C LEU A 229 -18.77 6.33 17.65
N ASN A 230 -18.88 5.02 17.61
CA ASN A 230 -20.17 4.35 17.49
C ASN A 230 -21.09 4.55 18.70
N ASN A 231 -20.52 4.72 19.91
CA ASN A 231 -21.31 4.94 21.12
C ASN A 231 -21.78 6.40 21.29
N ASN A 232 -21.08 7.36 20.69
CA ASN A 232 -21.28 8.78 20.94
C ASN A 232 -21.77 9.58 19.71
N LEU A 233 -21.79 8.97 18.53
CA LEU A 233 -22.12 9.64 17.29
C LEU A 233 -23.51 9.21 16.78
N ILE A 234 -24.45 10.15 16.87
CA ILE A 234 -25.77 10.00 16.22
C ILE A 234 -25.63 10.49 14.77
N VAL A 235 -25.98 9.61 13.83
CA VAL A 235 -25.93 9.88 12.39
C VAL A 235 -27.29 9.67 11.73
N PRO A 236 -27.56 10.30 10.57
CA PRO A 236 -28.75 10.03 9.76
C PRO A 236 -28.87 8.54 9.39
N LYS A 237 -30.08 8.08 9.11
CA LYS A 237 -30.34 6.68 8.69
C LYS A 237 -29.62 6.29 7.39
N SER A 238 -29.30 7.27 6.55
CA SER A 238 -28.52 7.12 5.33
C SER A 238 -27.02 6.86 5.56
N THR A 239 -26.55 6.97 6.82
CA THR A 239 -25.13 6.78 7.19
C THR A 239 -24.95 5.52 8.04
N LYS A 240 -23.98 4.69 7.68
CA LYS A 240 -23.56 3.52 8.47
C LYS A 240 -22.11 3.64 8.87
N ILE A 241 -21.80 3.18 10.08
CA ILE A 241 -20.46 3.21 10.65
C ILE A 241 -20.00 1.78 10.92
N VAL A 242 -18.81 1.42 10.40
CA VAL A 242 -18.22 0.09 10.64
C VAL A 242 -16.75 0.24 11.04
N PRO A 243 -16.22 -0.70 11.86
CA PRO A 243 -14.82 -0.62 12.30
C PRO A 243 -13.82 -0.94 11.21
N PHE A 244 -14.18 -1.84 10.31
CA PHE A 244 -13.29 -2.42 9.31
C PHE A 244 -14.07 -3.10 8.19
N PHE A 245 -13.45 -3.23 7.02
CA PHE A 245 -13.97 -4.01 5.91
C PHE A 245 -12.80 -4.77 5.23
N ASP A 246 -12.92 -6.09 5.10
CA ASP A 246 -11.81 -6.96 4.68
C ASP A 246 -11.35 -6.72 3.24
N ASN A 247 -12.30 -6.53 2.32
CA ASN A 247 -12.01 -6.40 0.90
C ASN A 247 -12.48 -5.03 0.37
N LEU A 248 -11.75 -3.98 0.71
CA LEU A 248 -12.05 -2.62 0.27
C LEU A 248 -12.21 -2.49 -1.25
N PRO A 249 -11.37 -3.09 -2.11
CA PRO A 249 -11.56 -2.99 -3.56
C PRO A 249 -12.91 -3.52 -4.05
N SER A 250 -13.43 -4.60 -3.47
CA SER A 250 -14.76 -5.12 -3.82
C SER A 250 -15.87 -4.12 -3.49
N LEU A 251 -15.71 -3.45 -2.35
CA LEU A 251 -16.62 -2.41 -1.88
C LEU A 251 -16.50 -1.14 -2.75
N PHE A 252 -15.28 -0.73 -3.12
CA PHE A 252 -15.06 0.41 -4.02
C PHE A 252 -15.74 0.22 -5.36
N LYS A 253 -15.77 -0.99 -5.92
CA LYS A 253 -16.55 -1.29 -7.14
C LYS A 253 -18.05 -1.04 -7.00
N SER A 254 -18.58 -0.91 -5.78
CA SER A 254 -20.00 -0.67 -5.49
C SER A 254 -20.29 0.79 -5.14
N ALA A 255 -19.26 1.60 -4.95
CA ALA A 255 -19.38 3.00 -4.60
C ALA A 255 -19.49 3.90 -5.83
N ASP A 256 -19.97 5.10 -5.61
CA ASP A 256 -19.97 6.20 -6.58
C ASP A 256 -18.86 7.21 -6.28
N LEU A 257 -18.43 7.29 -5.02
CA LEU A 257 -17.34 8.14 -4.55
C LEU A 257 -16.59 7.51 -3.39
N VAL A 258 -15.26 7.61 -3.38
CA VAL A 258 -14.40 7.24 -2.25
C VAL A 258 -13.70 8.47 -1.70
N ILE A 259 -13.81 8.69 -0.39
CA ILE A 259 -13.08 9.72 0.34
C ILE A 259 -12.05 9.02 1.22
N SER A 260 -10.76 9.27 0.97
CA SER A 260 -9.72 8.49 1.66
C SER A 260 -8.40 9.23 1.83
N ARG A 261 -7.51 8.66 2.66
CA ARG A 261 -6.09 9.01 2.65
C ARG A 261 -5.44 8.65 1.31
N ALA A 262 -4.38 9.38 0.95
CA ALA A 262 -3.64 9.17 -0.30
C ALA A 262 -2.46 8.19 -0.15
N GLY A 263 -2.69 7.05 0.51
CA GLY A 263 -1.72 5.95 0.55
C GLY A 263 -1.55 5.32 -0.82
N ALA A 264 -0.32 4.96 -1.19
CA ALA A 264 -0.02 4.43 -2.53
C ALA A 264 -0.84 3.17 -2.89
N SER A 265 -1.10 2.30 -1.92
CA SER A 265 -1.96 1.12 -2.11
C SER A 265 -3.42 1.51 -2.36
N THR A 266 -3.96 2.43 -1.56
CA THR A 266 -5.34 2.91 -1.72
C THR A 266 -5.54 3.61 -3.07
N ILE A 267 -4.57 4.44 -3.48
CA ILE A 267 -4.58 5.06 -4.82
C ILE A 267 -4.58 4.00 -5.93
N ALA A 268 -3.75 2.98 -5.81
CA ALA A 268 -3.72 1.90 -6.80
C ALA A 268 -5.05 1.13 -6.86
N GLU A 269 -5.71 0.90 -5.71
CA GLU A 269 -7.03 0.29 -5.64
C GLU A 269 -8.12 1.18 -6.25
N ILE A 270 -8.09 2.50 -5.99
CA ILE A 270 -8.98 3.50 -6.58
C ILE A 270 -8.85 3.50 -8.11
N MET A 271 -7.61 3.57 -8.61
CA MET A 271 -7.35 3.53 -10.05
C MET A 271 -7.81 2.21 -10.69
N ALA A 272 -7.53 1.08 -10.04
CA ALA A 272 -7.91 -0.25 -10.53
C ALA A 272 -9.43 -0.48 -10.56
N THR A 273 -10.15 0.11 -9.61
CA THR A 273 -11.62 0.04 -9.54
C THR A 273 -12.31 1.18 -10.32
N ARG A 274 -11.55 2.12 -10.87
CA ARG A 274 -12.02 3.28 -11.65
C ARG A 274 -13.08 4.10 -10.92
N ILE A 275 -12.87 4.28 -9.60
CA ILE A 275 -13.80 4.99 -8.74
C ILE A 275 -13.38 6.44 -8.57
N PRO A 276 -14.28 7.43 -8.75
CA PRO A 276 -14.03 8.83 -8.39
C PRO A 276 -13.62 8.96 -6.93
N SER A 277 -12.70 9.86 -6.62
CA SER A 277 -12.21 10.00 -5.26
C SER A 277 -11.93 11.46 -4.86
N ILE A 278 -12.07 11.71 -3.55
CA ILE A 278 -11.56 12.89 -2.86
C ILE A 278 -10.45 12.42 -1.93
N LEU A 279 -9.23 12.88 -2.17
CA LEU A 279 -8.06 12.46 -1.41
C LEU A 279 -7.72 13.46 -0.31
N ILE A 280 -7.52 12.96 0.91
CA ILE A 280 -7.13 13.74 2.09
C ILE A 280 -5.75 13.24 2.54
N PRO A 281 -4.64 13.75 1.96
CA PRO A 281 -3.30 13.27 2.28
C PRO A 281 -2.94 13.55 3.74
N SER A 282 -2.28 12.58 4.40
CA SER A 282 -1.77 12.77 5.75
C SER A 282 -0.50 13.63 5.74
N PRO A 283 -0.43 14.73 6.51
CA PRO A 283 0.78 15.53 6.62
C PRO A 283 1.83 14.90 7.55
N TYR A 284 1.45 13.86 8.31
CA TYR A 284 2.32 13.25 9.33
C TYR A 284 3.22 12.12 8.78
N VAL A 285 3.13 11.84 7.48
CA VAL A 285 3.95 10.81 6.84
C VAL A 285 5.32 11.35 6.42
N ALA A 286 6.30 10.45 6.30
CA ALA A 286 7.65 10.82 5.92
C ALA A 286 7.69 11.52 4.54
N ASN A 287 8.39 12.65 4.45
CA ASN A 287 8.56 13.44 3.23
C ASN A 287 7.23 13.89 2.57
N ASN A 288 6.13 13.93 3.33
CA ASN A 288 4.80 14.27 2.81
C ASN A 288 4.40 13.45 1.55
N HIS A 289 4.80 12.18 1.50
CA HIS A 289 4.66 11.36 0.28
C HIS A 289 3.21 11.17 -0.14
N GLN A 290 2.23 11.19 0.80
CA GLN A 290 0.81 11.09 0.45
C GLN A 290 0.32 12.27 -0.37
N TYR A 291 0.81 13.47 -0.10
CA TYR A 291 0.47 14.66 -0.88
C TYR A 291 0.93 14.49 -2.35
N TYR A 292 2.18 14.07 -2.54
CA TYR A 292 2.69 13.83 -3.90
C TYR A 292 2.03 12.64 -4.60
N ASN A 293 1.64 11.61 -3.87
CA ASN A 293 0.83 10.52 -4.42
C ASN A 293 -0.54 11.03 -4.91
N ALA A 294 -1.19 11.93 -4.14
CA ALA A 294 -2.47 12.52 -4.51
C ALA A 294 -2.35 13.43 -5.73
N LEU A 295 -1.32 14.26 -5.80
CA LEU A 295 -1.08 15.18 -6.92
C LEU A 295 -1.00 14.44 -8.26
N ASP A 296 -0.42 13.23 -8.31
CA ASP A 296 -0.37 12.43 -9.55
C ASP A 296 -1.76 12.13 -10.13
N LEU A 297 -2.79 11.98 -9.29
CA LEU A 297 -4.17 11.79 -9.73
C LEU A 297 -4.87 13.12 -10.05
N VAL A 298 -4.62 14.14 -9.24
CA VAL A 298 -5.23 15.48 -9.42
C VAL A 298 -4.74 16.12 -10.73
N ASP A 299 -3.44 16.06 -11.00
CA ASP A 299 -2.84 16.59 -12.23
C ASP A 299 -3.38 15.89 -13.50
N LYS A 300 -3.95 14.70 -13.34
CA LYS A 300 -4.60 13.93 -14.41
C LYS A 300 -6.13 14.08 -14.42
N ASN A 301 -6.70 14.96 -13.61
CA ASN A 301 -8.14 15.12 -13.42
C ASN A 301 -8.85 13.79 -13.12
N MET A 302 -8.25 12.97 -12.22
CA MET A 302 -8.81 11.69 -11.78
C MET A 302 -9.33 11.70 -10.34
N SER A 303 -9.04 12.78 -9.59
CA SER A 303 -9.42 12.93 -8.19
C SER A 303 -9.46 14.41 -7.80
N LEU A 304 -10.20 14.74 -6.74
CA LEU A 304 -10.05 15.99 -6.00
C LEU A 304 -9.16 15.80 -4.77
N LEU A 305 -8.61 16.90 -4.25
CA LEU A 305 -7.74 16.90 -3.07
C LEU A 305 -8.21 17.93 -2.06
N ILE A 306 -8.25 17.54 -0.79
CA ILE A 306 -8.42 18.44 0.35
C ILE A 306 -7.22 18.21 1.29
N GLU A 307 -6.43 19.23 1.56
CA GLU A 307 -5.40 19.11 2.59
C GLU A 307 -6.04 19.00 3.97
N GLU A 308 -5.48 18.17 4.86
CA GLU A 308 -6.07 17.94 6.19
C GLU A 308 -6.27 19.22 7.02
N LYS A 309 -5.43 20.24 6.81
CA LYS A 309 -5.56 21.54 7.49
C LYS A 309 -6.84 22.30 7.10
N ASP A 310 -7.27 22.13 5.83
CA ASP A 310 -8.42 22.83 5.23
C ASP A 310 -9.70 21.98 5.30
N LEU A 311 -9.61 20.77 5.88
CA LEU A 311 -10.74 19.88 6.03
C LEU A 311 -11.70 20.37 7.11
N ASP A 312 -12.89 20.72 6.72
CA ASP A 312 -14.07 20.96 7.56
C ASP A 312 -15.35 20.47 6.83
N LYS A 313 -16.51 20.62 7.48
CA LYS A 313 -17.80 20.22 6.88
C LYS A 313 -18.06 20.93 5.56
N LYS A 314 -17.86 22.25 5.50
CA LYS A 314 -18.17 23.06 4.32
C LYS A 314 -17.30 22.62 3.13
N THR A 315 -15.99 22.58 3.33
CA THR A 315 -15.02 22.20 2.30
C THR A 315 -15.29 20.78 1.78
N LEU A 316 -15.68 19.85 2.66
CA LEU A 316 -16.00 18.49 2.25
C LEU A 316 -17.30 18.44 1.44
N VAL A 317 -18.36 19.15 1.85
CA VAL A 317 -19.62 19.23 1.11
C VAL A 317 -19.40 19.86 -0.25
N ASP A 318 -18.68 20.96 -0.32
CA ASP A 318 -18.37 21.66 -1.58
C ASP A 318 -17.61 20.72 -2.56
N ALA A 319 -16.64 19.94 -2.05
CA ALA A 319 -15.90 18.98 -2.86
C ALA A 319 -16.76 17.78 -3.33
N ILE A 320 -17.71 17.31 -2.51
CA ILE A 320 -18.67 16.28 -2.91
C ILE A 320 -19.58 16.81 -4.01
N ASP A 321 -20.06 18.05 -3.88
CA ASP A 321 -20.92 18.69 -4.87
C ASP A 321 -20.18 18.92 -6.19
N GLU A 322 -18.94 19.38 -6.12
CA GLU A 322 -18.07 19.51 -7.29
C GLU A 322 -17.85 18.16 -7.98
N MET A 323 -17.52 17.10 -7.21
CA MET A 323 -17.30 15.77 -7.75
C MET A 323 -18.56 15.21 -8.42
N PHE A 324 -19.74 15.42 -7.84
CA PHE A 324 -21.01 14.96 -8.41
C PHE A 324 -21.61 15.92 -9.45
N SER A 325 -20.99 17.07 -9.73
CA SER A 325 -21.40 17.90 -10.88
C SER A 325 -21.23 17.10 -12.17
N GLU A 326 -22.15 17.24 -13.09
CA GLU A 326 -22.17 16.47 -14.36
C GLU A 326 -20.83 16.60 -15.12
N LYS A 327 -20.26 17.80 -15.18
CA LYS A 327 -19.00 18.07 -15.85
C LYS A 327 -17.84 17.32 -15.20
N THR A 328 -17.60 17.53 -13.90
CA THR A 328 -16.47 16.95 -13.17
C THR A 328 -16.58 15.43 -13.11
N PHE A 329 -17.77 14.91 -12.79
CA PHE A 329 -17.98 13.46 -12.72
C PHE A 329 -17.70 12.77 -14.06
N LYS A 330 -18.19 13.32 -15.17
CA LYS A 330 -17.96 12.80 -16.53
C LYS A 330 -16.47 12.83 -16.90
N GLU A 331 -15.78 13.93 -16.60
CA GLU A 331 -14.35 14.08 -16.87
C GLU A 331 -13.52 13.08 -16.07
N VAL A 332 -13.73 13.01 -14.75
CA VAL A 332 -13.02 12.08 -13.85
C VAL A 332 -13.25 10.62 -14.27
N LYS A 333 -14.51 10.24 -14.55
CA LYS A 333 -14.85 8.88 -15.01
C LYS A 333 -14.20 8.56 -16.35
N LYS A 334 -14.15 9.49 -17.29
CA LYS A 334 -13.45 9.33 -18.56
C LYS A 334 -11.96 9.05 -18.33
N ASN A 335 -11.28 9.92 -17.57
CA ASN A 335 -9.84 9.82 -17.34
C ASN A 335 -9.47 8.52 -16.58
N LEU A 336 -10.29 8.12 -15.60
CA LEU A 336 -10.14 6.83 -14.91
C LEU A 336 -10.35 5.64 -15.86
N SER A 337 -11.26 5.73 -16.83
CA SER A 337 -11.50 4.64 -17.79
C SER A 337 -10.33 4.40 -18.75
N GLU A 338 -9.49 5.41 -18.98
CA GLU A 338 -8.29 5.34 -19.82
C GLU A 338 -7.09 4.67 -19.09
N VAL A 339 -7.19 4.47 -17.77
CA VAL A 339 -6.16 3.76 -17.00
C VAL A 339 -6.07 2.30 -17.46
N LYS A 340 -4.90 1.92 -17.95
CA LYS A 340 -4.64 0.54 -18.37
C LYS A 340 -4.51 -0.39 -17.18
N ASP A 341 -5.14 -1.53 -17.26
CA ASP A 341 -4.93 -2.61 -16.30
C ASP A 341 -3.50 -3.16 -16.43
N ILE A 342 -2.79 -3.23 -15.32
CA ILE A 342 -1.44 -3.78 -15.27
C ILE A 342 -1.46 -4.97 -14.31
N SER A 343 -1.07 -6.15 -14.84
CA SER A 343 -0.84 -7.35 -14.02
C SER A 343 0.49 -7.21 -13.27
N SER A 344 0.51 -6.29 -12.32
CA SER A 344 1.73 -5.83 -11.63
C SER A 344 2.51 -6.98 -10.99
N SER A 345 1.84 -7.89 -10.28
CA SER A 345 2.48 -9.02 -9.61
C SER A 345 3.10 -10.00 -10.60
N THR A 346 2.38 -10.30 -11.68
CA THR A 346 2.86 -11.18 -12.76
C THR A 346 4.08 -10.55 -13.44
N MET A 347 4.00 -9.28 -13.81
CA MET A 347 5.09 -8.56 -14.46
C MET A 347 6.37 -8.51 -13.58
N ILE A 348 6.21 -8.27 -12.27
CA ILE A 348 7.31 -8.30 -11.31
C ILE A 348 7.95 -9.70 -11.29
N LEU A 349 7.15 -10.75 -11.16
CA LEU A 349 7.66 -12.13 -11.07
C LEU A 349 8.38 -12.57 -12.34
N ASP A 350 7.87 -12.21 -13.51
CA ASP A 350 8.47 -12.52 -14.80
C ASP A 350 9.83 -11.84 -14.98
N GLU A 351 9.94 -10.56 -14.63
CA GLU A 351 11.22 -9.85 -14.67
C GLU A 351 12.23 -10.41 -13.66
N ILE A 352 11.79 -10.81 -12.46
CA ILE A 352 12.65 -11.50 -11.48
C ILE A 352 13.18 -12.83 -12.05
N LYS A 353 12.31 -13.65 -12.62
CA LYS A 353 12.69 -14.93 -13.24
C LYS A 353 13.71 -14.72 -14.36
N LYS A 354 13.49 -13.76 -15.23
CA LYS A 354 14.39 -13.40 -16.35
C LYS A 354 15.78 -12.99 -15.85
N ILE A 355 15.85 -12.00 -14.93
CA ILE A 355 17.13 -11.47 -14.40
C ILE A 355 17.90 -12.54 -13.61
N THR A 356 17.18 -13.47 -12.95
CA THR A 356 17.79 -14.54 -12.17
C THR A 356 18.39 -15.62 -13.08
N LYS A 357 17.69 -16.00 -14.18
CA LYS A 357 18.19 -16.98 -15.18
C LYS A 357 19.43 -16.49 -15.92
N GLU A 358 19.46 -15.24 -16.39
CA GLU A 358 20.61 -14.66 -17.10
C GLU A 358 21.91 -14.73 -16.30
N LYS A 359 21.84 -14.68 -14.97
CA LYS A 359 23.03 -14.82 -14.11
C LYS A 359 23.55 -16.26 -14.07
N ASN A 360 22.65 -17.23 -14.04
CA ASN A 360 23.03 -18.64 -13.96
C ASN A 360 23.75 -19.08 -15.24
N GLU A 361 23.29 -18.62 -16.41
CA GLU A 361 23.95 -18.86 -17.70
C GLU A 361 25.33 -18.22 -17.79
N LYS A 362 25.49 -16.97 -17.29
CA LYS A 362 26.80 -16.29 -17.26
C LYS A 362 27.80 -16.96 -16.28
N LYS A 363 27.32 -17.56 -15.19
CA LYS A 363 28.15 -18.33 -14.26
C LYS A 363 28.58 -19.69 -14.87
N GLY A 364 27.69 -20.34 -15.62
CA GLY A 364 27.99 -21.58 -16.37
C GLY A 364 29.09 -21.37 -17.40
N LYS A 365 28.99 -20.30 -18.20
CA LYS A 365 29.99 -19.96 -19.23
C LYS A 365 31.37 -19.51 -18.69
N LYS A 366 31.49 -19.09 -17.41
CA LYS A 366 32.78 -18.76 -16.77
C LYS A 366 33.46 -19.94 -16.09
N LYS A 367 32.82 -21.11 -16.05
CA LYS A 367 33.38 -22.34 -15.46
C LYS A 367 33.86 -23.36 -16.51
N ILE A 368 33.69 -23.03 -17.78
CA ILE A 368 34.27 -23.70 -18.95
C ILE A 368 35.43 -22.81 -19.44
#